data_256203a7c3367a1d8bd6d8365445eb7e
#
_entry.id   256203a7c3367a1d8bd6d8365445eb7e
#
_cell.length_a   1.000
_cell.length_b   1.000
_cell.length_c   1.000
_cell.angle_alpha   90.00
_cell.angle_beta   90.00
_cell.angle_gamma   90.00
#
_symmetry.space_group_name_H-M   'P 1'
#
loop_
_entity.id
_entity.type
_entity.pdbx_description
1 polymer ?
#
loop_
_entity_poly.entity_id
_entity_poly.type
_entity_poly.pdbx_seq_one_letter_code
_entity_poly.pdbx_strand_id
1 'polypeptide(L)'
;MLSPSRRNASPQVLAWLDQMDADGKLFLSVVTIHEIEKGIALLEQKGADVKAAELRRWLLGLVANYEDRILTIDAAAAAIGGQLEARATASGHNSGMADAAIAGIAKVYDLTIITQNTKHFVPFGVAVRAPTDAL
;
A
#
# COMPACT_ATOMS: atom_id res chain seq x y z
N MET A 1 -7.40 -7.28 1.86
CA MET A 1 -8.73 -6.65 1.81
C MET A 1 -8.72 -5.47 0.86
N LEU A 2 -9.72 -5.37 0.01
CA LEU A 2 -9.84 -4.29 -0.96
C LEU A 2 -10.74 -3.18 -0.42
N SER A 3 -10.45 -1.92 -0.78
CA SER A 3 -11.30 -0.79 -0.42
C SER A 3 -12.66 -0.88 -1.13
N PRO A 4 -13.69 -0.20 -0.62
CA PRO A 4 -15.00 -0.17 -1.30
C PRO A 4 -14.91 0.32 -2.75
N SER A 5 -13.95 1.21 -3.06
CA SER A 5 -13.75 1.71 -4.42
C SER A 5 -13.16 0.66 -5.37
N ARG A 6 -12.75 -0.52 -4.87
CA ARG A 6 -12.15 -1.59 -5.68
C ARG A 6 -13.00 -2.84 -5.71
N ARG A 7 -14.31 -2.69 -5.57
CA ARG A 7 -15.26 -3.81 -5.61
C ARG A 7 -15.31 -4.50 -6.97
N ASN A 8 -14.71 -3.89 -8.00
CA ASN A 8 -14.70 -4.42 -9.36
C ASN A 8 -13.61 -5.45 -9.60
N ALA A 9 -12.81 -5.81 -8.59
CA ALA A 9 -11.81 -6.85 -8.73
C ALA A 9 -12.49 -8.19 -9.05
N SER A 10 -11.84 -9.00 -9.89
CA SER A 10 -12.40 -10.30 -10.28
C SER A 10 -12.56 -11.21 -9.06
N PRO A 11 -13.53 -12.15 -9.09
CA PRO A 11 -13.66 -13.14 -8.01
C PRO A 11 -12.39 -13.93 -7.75
N GLN A 12 -11.60 -14.20 -8.79
CA GLN A 12 -10.34 -14.94 -8.67
C GLN A 12 -9.31 -14.13 -7.87
N VAL A 13 -9.20 -12.83 -8.13
CA VAL A 13 -8.31 -11.94 -7.38
C VAL A 13 -8.72 -11.86 -5.93
N LEU A 14 -10.03 -11.70 -5.67
CA LEU A 14 -10.56 -11.63 -4.31
C LEU A 14 -10.27 -12.92 -3.55
N ALA A 15 -10.49 -14.09 -4.18
CA ALA A 15 -10.22 -15.38 -3.56
C ALA A 15 -8.74 -15.55 -3.24
N TRP A 16 -7.85 -15.13 -4.14
CA TRP A 16 -6.41 -15.19 -3.91
C TRP A 16 -6.00 -14.32 -2.74
N LEU A 17 -6.50 -13.08 -2.68
CA LEU A 17 -6.20 -12.16 -1.57
C LEU A 17 -6.71 -12.71 -0.24
N ASP A 18 -7.93 -13.27 -0.22
CA ASP A 18 -8.50 -13.86 0.98
C ASP A 18 -7.65 -15.04 1.47
N GLN A 19 -7.15 -15.86 0.55
CA GLN A 19 -6.29 -16.99 0.90
C GLN A 19 -4.96 -16.52 1.48
N MET A 20 -4.35 -15.49 0.86
CA MET A 20 -3.11 -14.92 1.36
C MET A 20 -3.31 -14.30 2.74
N ASP A 21 -4.44 -13.66 2.97
CA ASP A 21 -4.78 -13.09 4.26
C ASP A 21 -4.96 -14.19 5.32
N ALA A 22 -5.68 -15.24 4.98
CA ALA A 22 -5.89 -16.38 5.87
C ALA A 22 -4.57 -17.06 6.26
N ASP A 23 -3.61 -17.09 5.34
CA ASP A 23 -2.28 -17.68 5.55
C ASP A 23 -1.33 -16.71 6.30
N GLY A 24 -1.78 -15.52 6.66
CA GLY A 24 -0.96 -14.52 7.35
C GLY A 24 0.14 -13.93 6.48
N LYS A 25 -0.01 -13.98 5.15
CA LYS A 25 1.01 -13.52 4.19
C LYS A 25 0.79 -12.10 3.70
N LEU A 26 -0.32 -11.46 4.06
CA LEU A 26 -0.59 -10.08 3.71
C LEU A 26 -0.21 -9.16 4.88
N PHE A 27 0.45 -8.07 4.54
CA PHE A 27 0.89 -7.05 5.48
C PHE A 27 0.39 -5.69 5.02
N LEU A 28 0.25 -4.77 5.96
CA LEU A 28 -0.17 -3.41 5.71
C LEU A 28 0.94 -2.47 6.15
N SER A 29 1.22 -1.44 5.35
CA SER A 29 2.20 -0.43 5.71
C SER A 29 1.53 0.75 6.41
N VAL A 30 2.20 1.31 7.43
CA VAL A 30 1.74 2.56 8.06
C VAL A 30 1.66 3.70 7.04
N VAL A 31 2.49 3.67 5.99
CA VAL A 31 2.45 4.68 4.92
C VAL A 31 1.12 4.58 4.17
N THR A 32 0.64 3.37 3.93
CA THR A 32 -0.67 3.16 3.28
C THR A 32 -1.79 3.70 4.15
N ILE A 33 -1.72 3.49 5.47
CA ILE A 33 -2.70 4.07 6.40
C ILE A 33 -2.69 5.60 6.30
N HIS A 34 -1.50 6.20 6.27
CA HIS A 34 -1.35 7.66 6.11
C HIS A 34 -2.01 8.16 4.83
N GLU A 35 -1.76 7.48 3.71
CA GLU A 35 -2.33 7.87 2.42
C GLU A 35 -3.86 7.74 2.39
N ILE A 36 -4.38 6.69 3.00
CA ILE A 36 -5.84 6.50 3.09
C ILE A 36 -6.47 7.57 3.96
N GLU A 37 -5.88 7.86 5.13
CA GLU A 37 -6.37 8.93 6.02
C GLU A 37 -6.36 10.29 5.33
N LYS A 38 -5.30 10.58 4.58
CA LYS A 38 -5.21 11.81 3.79
C LYS A 38 -6.35 11.88 2.78
N GLY A 39 -6.62 10.78 2.08
CA GLY A 39 -7.71 10.71 1.11
C GLY A 39 -9.08 10.94 1.75
N ILE A 40 -9.31 10.37 2.94
CA ILE A 40 -10.56 10.57 3.68
C ILE A 40 -10.71 12.04 4.07
N ALA A 41 -9.66 12.65 4.61
CA ALA A 41 -9.70 14.06 5.01
C ALA A 41 -9.98 14.98 3.82
N LEU A 42 -9.41 14.69 2.65
CA LEU A 42 -9.68 15.46 1.44
C LEU A 42 -11.14 15.32 0.98
N LEU A 43 -11.73 14.14 1.13
CA LEU A 43 -13.16 13.95 0.83
C LEU A 43 -14.03 14.75 1.78
N GLU A 44 -13.70 14.79 3.06
CA GLU A 44 -14.42 15.59 4.05
C GLU A 44 -14.36 17.09 3.70
N GLN A 45 -13.19 17.57 3.28
CA GLN A 45 -13.00 18.95 2.88
C GLN A 45 -13.86 19.34 1.67
N LYS A 46 -14.13 18.38 0.79
CA LYS A 46 -14.98 18.57 -0.39
C LYS A 46 -16.46 18.41 -0.10
N GLY A 47 -16.82 18.06 1.13
CA GLY A 47 -18.21 17.80 1.50
C GLY A 47 -18.71 16.42 1.11
N ALA A 48 -17.84 15.51 0.68
CA ALA A 48 -18.21 14.13 0.32
C ALA A 48 -18.28 13.26 1.58
N ASP A 49 -19.16 13.62 2.51
CA ASP A 49 -19.18 13.05 3.87
C ASP A 49 -19.59 11.58 3.90
N VAL A 50 -20.51 11.17 3.02
CA VAL A 50 -20.99 9.78 2.97
C VAL A 50 -19.85 8.85 2.56
N LYS A 51 -19.13 9.22 1.50
CA LYS A 51 -18.01 8.43 1.01
C LYS A 51 -16.86 8.42 2.01
N ALA A 52 -16.59 9.56 2.65
CA ALA A 52 -15.56 9.67 3.67
C ALA A 52 -15.86 8.74 4.85
N ALA A 53 -17.12 8.72 5.32
CA ALA A 53 -17.54 7.87 6.44
C ALA A 53 -17.43 6.38 6.06
N GLU A 54 -17.79 6.01 4.84
CA GLU A 54 -17.67 4.64 4.35
C GLU A 54 -16.22 4.18 4.36
N LEU A 55 -15.31 5.01 3.84
CA LEU A 55 -13.89 4.69 3.80
C LEU A 55 -13.28 4.63 5.21
N ARG A 56 -13.72 5.51 6.11
CA ARG A 56 -13.24 5.49 7.49
C ARG A 56 -13.62 4.20 8.22
N ARG A 57 -14.85 3.74 8.03
CA ARG A 57 -15.28 2.46 8.62
C ARG A 57 -14.46 1.30 8.07
N TRP A 58 -14.21 1.30 6.76
CA TRP A 58 -13.37 0.28 6.13
C TRP A 58 -11.94 0.31 6.70
N LEU A 59 -11.36 1.50 6.85
CA LEU A 59 -9.99 1.65 7.37
C LEU A 59 -9.89 1.17 8.82
N LEU A 60 -10.88 1.51 9.66
CA LEU A 60 -10.89 1.07 11.06
C LEU A 60 -10.92 -0.46 11.14
N GLY A 61 -11.73 -1.11 10.31
CA GLY A 61 -11.77 -2.56 10.23
C GLY A 61 -10.45 -3.15 9.76
N LEU A 62 -9.84 -2.52 8.78
CA LEU A 62 -8.55 -2.95 8.22
C LEU A 62 -7.46 -2.90 9.28
N VAL A 63 -7.35 -1.80 10.01
CA VAL A 63 -6.36 -1.62 11.07
C VAL A 63 -6.57 -2.66 12.18
N ALA A 64 -7.82 -2.89 12.58
CA ALA A 64 -8.13 -3.89 13.59
C ALA A 64 -7.75 -5.31 13.15
N ASN A 65 -8.00 -5.64 11.89
CA ASN A 65 -7.71 -6.97 11.35
C ASN A 65 -6.21 -7.23 11.17
N TYR A 66 -5.43 -6.19 10.86
CA TYR A 66 -4.00 -6.34 10.58
C TYR A 66 -3.10 -5.91 11.72
N GLU A 67 -3.64 -5.73 12.91
CA GLU A 67 -2.96 -5.16 14.08
C GLU A 67 -1.48 -5.51 14.19
N ASP A 68 -1.14 -6.80 14.23
CA ASP A 68 0.23 -7.30 14.36
C ASP A 68 0.94 -7.48 13.01
N ARG A 69 0.24 -7.25 11.91
CA ARG A 69 0.80 -7.31 10.56
C ARG A 69 0.89 -5.93 9.92
N ILE A 70 0.87 -4.87 10.73
CA ILE A 70 1.09 -3.51 10.26
C ILE A 70 2.59 -3.20 10.39
N LEU A 71 3.23 -2.95 9.27
CA LEU A 71 4.66 -2.69 9.21
C LEU A 71 4.94 -1.20 9.39
N THR A 72 5.86 -0.89 10.27
CA THR A 72 6.27 0.48 10.56
C THR A 72 7.50 0.87 9.76
N ILE A 73 7.81 2.17 9.74
CA ILE A 73 9.05 2.67 9.16
C ILE A 73 10.08 2.76 10.29
N ASP A 74 10.99 1.80 10.34
CA ASP A 74 12.12 1.88 11.27
C ASP A 74 13.31 2.59 10.59
N ALA A 75 14.42 2.72 11.32
CA ALA A 75 15.60 3.40 10.79
C ALA A 75 16.14 2.71 9.53
N ALA A 76 16.14 1.38 9.51
CA ALA A 76 16.63 0.62 8.36
C ALA A 76 15.76 0.85 7.13
N ALA A 77 14.43 0.79 7.29
CA ALA A 77 13.50 1.03 6.19
C ALA A 77 13.61 2.46 5.66
N ALA A 78 13.75 3.44 6.56
CA ALA A 78 13.91 4.84 6.18
C ALA A 78 15.20 5.05 5.38
N ALA A 79 16.31 4.46 5.83
CA ALA A 79 17.59 4.58 5.13
C ALA A 79 17.53 3.97 3.73
N ILE A 80 16.99 2.77 3.62
CA ILE A 80 16.85 2.09 2.32
C ILE A 80 15.89 2.88 1.42
N GLY A 81 14.77 3.35 1.97
CA GLY A 81 13.81 4.16 1.21
C GLY A 81 14.45 5.41 0.62
N GLY A 82 15.27 6.11 1.42
CA GLY A 82 16.00 7.29 0.95
C GLY A 82 16.96 6.97 -0.18
N GLN A 83 17.69 5.87 -0.07
CA GLN A 83 18.61 5.43 -1.12
C GLN A 83 17.88 5.09 -2.41
N LEU A 84 16.74 4.40 -2.31
CA LEU A 84 15.93 4.03 -3.47
C LEU A 84 15.34 5.27 -4.14
N GLU A 85 14.88 6.23 -3.37
CA GLU A 85 14.36 7.48 -3.90
C GLU A 85 15.44 8.26 -4.65
N ALA A 86 16.63 8.35 -4.09
CA ALA A 86 17.76 9.04 -4.72
C ALA A 86 18.13 8.38 -6.06
N ARG A 87 18.14 7.05 -6.13
CA ARG A 87 18.41 6.33 -7.38
C ARG A 87 17.34 6.59 -8.43
N ALA A 88 16.08 6.59 -8.02
CA ALA A 88 14.98 6.88 -8.93
C ALA A 88 15.08 8.29 -9.48
N THR A 89 15.39 9.27 -8.63
CA THR A 89 15.58 10.65 -9.04
C THR A 89 16.75 10.78 -10.03
N ALA A 90 17.86 10.11 -9.74
CA ALA A 90 19.05 10.14 -10.62
C ALA A 90 18.75 9.54 -11.99
N SER A 91 17.79 8.62 -12.07
CA SER A 91 17.35 8.01 -13.33
C SER A 91 16.23 8.79 -14.02
N GLY A 92 15.93 10.00 -13.55
CA GLY A 92 14.93 10.87 -14.16
C GLY A 92 13.48 10.62 -13.71
N HIS A 93 13.28 9.85 -12.65
CA HIS A 93 11.93 9.58 -12.13
C HIS A 93 11.60 10.51 -10.98
N ASN A 94 10.42 11.08 -11.02
CA ASN A 94 9.92 11.95 -9.96
C ASN A 94 9.04 11.15 -9.00
N SER A 95 9.67 10.26 -8.25
CA SER A 95 8.97 9.39 -7.30
C SER A 95 8.77 10.10 -5.97
N GLY A 96 7.60 9.92 -5.38
CA GLY A 96 7.28 10.53 -4.10
C GLY A 96 7.90 9.80 -2.93
N MET A 97 8.02 10.52 -1.80
CA MET A 97 8.54 9.96 -0.56
C MET A 97 7.69 8.79 -0.04
N ALA A 98 6.36 8.88 -0.19
CA ALA A 98 5.47 7.83 0.29
C ALA A 98 5.75 6.50 -0.41
N ASP A 99 5.86 6.49 -1.74
CA ASP A 99 6.17 5.29 -2.51
C ASP A 99 7.57 4.77 -2.17
N ALA A 100 8.53 5.66 -2.01
CA ALA A 100 9.90 5.29 -1.63
C ALA A 100 9.94 4.64 -0.24
N ALA A 101 9.15 5.15 0.70
CA ALA A 101 9.06 4.59 2.05
C ALA A 101 8.45 3.18 2.03
N ILE A 102 7.41 2.98 1.24
CA ILE A 102 6.80 1.65 1.05
C ILE A 102 7.84 0.69 0.45
N ALA A 103 8.57 1.14 -0.57
CA ALA A 103 9.61 0.33 -1.20
C ALA A 103 10.72 -0.04 -0.19
N GLY A 104 11.11 0.89 0.68
CA GLY A 104 12.08 0.65 1.73
C GLY A 104 11.62 -0.42 2.72
N ILE A 105 10.38 -0.36 3.15
CA ILE A 105 9.78 -1.37 4.02
C ILE A 105 9.79 -2.74 3.34
N ALA A 106 9.34 -2.79 2.09
CA ALA A 106 9.29 -4.04 1.34
C ALA A 106 10.69 -4.67 1.19
N LYS A 107 11.69 -3.85 0.93
CA LYS A 107 13.07 -4.34 0.77
C LYS A 107 13.63 -4.89 2.06
N VAL A 108 13.42 -4.18 3.17
CA VAL A 108 13.93 -4.59 4.49
C VAL A 108 13.30 -5.91 4.94
N TYR A 109 12.01 -6.08 4.70
CA TYR A 109 11.28 -7.28 5.14
C TYR A 109 11.21 -8.35 4.05
N ASP A 110 11.88 -8.14 2.91
CA ASP A 110 11.89 -9.08 1.79
C ASP A 110 10.48 -9.45 1.33
N LEU A 111 9.67 -8.43 1.10
CA LEU A 111 8.27 -8.57 0.70
C LEU A 111 8.06 -8.07 -0.72
N THR A 112 7.03 -8.61 -1.38
CA THR A 112 6.57 -8.13 -2.68
C THR A 112 5.44 -7.13 -2.47
N ILE A 113 5.52 -5.98 -3.14
CA ILE A 113 4.46 -4.97 -3.13
C ILE A 113 3.35 -5.43 -4.08
N ILE A 114 2.12 -5.46 -3.58
CA ILE A 114 0.94 -5.76 -4.39
C ILE A 114 0.18 -4.45 -4.61
N THR A 115 0.11 -4.01 -5.86
CA THR A 115 -0.52 -2.73 -6.20
C THR A 115 -1.02 -2.74 -7.64
N GLN A 116 -2.11 -1.99 -7.90
CA GLN A 116 -2.56 -1.72 -9.26
C GLN A 116 -1.63 -0.73 -9.98
N ASN A 117 -0.86 0.06 -9.23
CA ASN A 117 0.02 1.10 -9.76
C ASN A 117 1.47 0.61 -9.81
N THR A 118 1.72 -0.50 -10.47
CA THR A 118 3.05 -1.13 -10.51
C THR A 118 4.12 -0.19 -11.05
N LYS A 119 3.77 0.65 -12.03
CA LYS A 119 4.72 1.60 -12.64
C LYS A 119 5.27 2.63 -11.65
N HIS A 120 4.56 2.90 -10.53
CA HIS A 120 5.06 3.80 -9.50
C HIS A 120 6.24 3.20 -8.74
N PHE A 121 6.36 1.87 -8.73
CA PHE A 121 7.37 1.16 -7.93
C PHE A 121 8.50 0.57 -8.77
N VAL A 122 8.31 0.43 -10.08
CA VAL A 122 9.34 -0.08 -10.99
C VAL A 122 10.66 0.69 -10.86
N PRO A 123 10.66 2.05 -10.73
CA PRO A 123 11.91 2.79 -10.62
C PRO A 123 12.75 2.45 -9.40
N PHE A 124 12.16 1.85 -8.37
CA PHE A 124 12.88 1.49 -7.15
C PHE A 124 13.59 0.13 -7.25
N GLY A 125 13.30 -0.67 -8.27
CA GLY A 125 13.92 -1.98 -8.45
C GLY A 125 13.51 -3.00 -7.40
N VAL A 126 12.38 -2.80 -6.72
CA VAL A 126 11.86 -3.74 -5.73
C VAL A 126 10.86 -4.70 -6.38
N ALA A 127 10.62 -5.84 -5.74
CA ALA A 127 9.62 -6.79 -6.22
C ALA A 127 8.22 -6.18 -6.13
N VAL A 128 7.52 -6.11 -7.26
CA VAL A 128 6.19 -5.54 -7.35
C VAL A 128 5.34 -6.35 -8.33
N ARG A 129 4.08 -6.55 -7.98
CA ARG A 129 3.12 -7.29 -8.80
C ARG A 129 1.75 -6.62 -8.71
N ALA A 130 1.02 -6.63 -9.83
CA ALA A 130 -0.40 -6.30 -9.79
C ALA A 130 -1.18 -7.49 -9.23
N PRO A 131 -2.33 -7.26 -8.56
CA PRO A 131 -3.15 -8.38 -8.08
C PRO A 131 -3.56 -9.35 -9.19
N THR A 132 -3.78 -8.85 -10.41
CA THR A 132 -4.13 -9.66 -11.57
C THR A 132 -3.01 -10.57 -12.03
N ASP A 133 -1.74 -10.21 -11.80
CA ASP A 133 -0.58 -10.98 -12.22
C ASP A 133 -0.29 -12.15 -11.28
N ALA A 134 -0.94 -12.17 -10.13
CA ALA A 134 -0.74 -13.20 -9.12
C ALA A 134 -1.50 -14.49 -9.43
N LEU A 135 -2.38 -14.44 -10.42
CA LEU A 135 -3.19 -15.57 -10.86
C LEU A 135 -2.52 -16.37 -12.04
#